data_d9dab4afd67927857a264171336e8837
#
_entry.id   d9dab4afd67927857a264171336e8837
#
_cell.length_a   1.000
_cell.length_b   1.000
_cell.length_c   1.000
_cell.angle_alpha   90.00
_cell.angle_beta   90.00
_cell.angle_gamma   90.00
#
_symmetry.space_group_name_H-M   'P 1'
#
loop_
_entity.id
_entity.type
_entity.pdbx_description
1 polymer ?
#
loop_
_entity_poly.entity_id
_entity_poly.type
_entity_poly.pdbx_seq_one_letter_code
_entity_poly.pdbx_strand_id
1 'polypeptide(L)'
;VPVHIAGNVCDIKEICALAQKYSTPQNKIYVIEDAAHSFPSPTSLGYAGAIGDIGVFSFYVTKTITTAEGGMVCTRDAELAKRMTVMRLHGMDRTTWDRYTSPRASWEYDIIAPGYKFNLPDVLAGLGCVQVDRAELFYEQRKKLAQKYNAEFSKLDFIQLPPDTQGNSWHLYLMRIVPEKLKITREEFAKKMQEKEIGISVHFIPLFNFT
;
A
#
# COMPACT_ATOMS: atom_id res chain seq x y z
N VAL A 1 0.92 6.22 -11.94
CA VAL A 1 0.83 5.67 -10.56
C VAL A 1 -0.01 4.39 -10.62
N PRO A 2 0.60 3.19 -10.69
CA PRO A 2 -0.11 1.92 -10.56
C PRO A 2 -0.48 1.65 -9.11
N VAL A 3 -1.64 1.03 -8.89
CA VAL A 3 -2.15 0.66 -7.56
C VAL A 3 -2.21 -0.86 -7.45
N HIS A 4 -1.57 -1.42 -6.44
CA HIS A 4 -1.66 -2.85 -6.10
C HIS A 4 -2.91 -3.10 -5.25
N ILE A 5 -4.07 -3.00 -5.88
CA ILE A 5 -5.36 -3.01 -5.18
C ILE A 5 -5.60 -4.30 -4.40
N ALA A 6 -6.09 -4.18 -3.17
CA ALA A 6 -6.40 -5.30 -2.27
C ALA A 6 -5.20 -6.19 -1.90
N GLY A 7 -3.99 -5.85 -2.35
CA GLY A 7 -2.79 -6.66 -2.24
C GLY A 7 -2.46 -7.44 -3.50
N ASN A 8 -3.32 -7.36 -4.52
CA ASN A 8 -3.08 -7.98 -5.81
C ASN A 8 -2.09 -7.13 -6.62
N VAL A 9 -0.92 -7.69 -6.91
CA VAL A 9 0.13 -6.98 -7.63
C VAL A 9 -0.28 -6.79 -9.09
N CYS A 10 -0.32 -5.53 -9.56
CA CYS A 10 -0.56 -5.22 -10.96
C CYS A 10 0.62 -5.67 -11.84
N ASP A 11 0.47 -5.65 -13.16
CA ASP A 11 1.56 -6.00 -14.08
C ASP A 11 2.63 -4.90 -14.11
N ILE A 12 3.33 -4.79 -12.99
CA ILE A 12 4.34 -3.75 -12.75
C ILE A 12 5.51 -3.85 -13.73
N LYS A 13 5.83 -5.06 -14.19
CA LYS A 13 6.90 -5.29 -15.16
C LYS A 13 6.60 -4.58 -16.48
N GLU A 14 5.40 -4.77 -17.00
CA GLU A 14 4.95 -4.18 -18.25
C GLU A 14 4.82 -2.65 -18.12
N ILE A 15 4.28 -2.19 -16.99
CA ILE A 15 4.16 -0.76 -16.69
C ILE A 15 5.53 -0.09 -16.66
N CYS A 16 6.53 -0.68 -16.02
CA CYS A 16 7.90 -0.17 -16.02
C CYS A 16 8.50 -0.16 -17.41
N ALA A 17 8.28 -1.21 -18.21
CA ALA A 17 8.75 -1.27 -19.60
C ALA A 17 8.12 -0.17 -20.47
N LEU A 18 6.81 0.08 -20.31
CA LEU A 18 6.12 1.17 -21.00
C LEU A 18 6.66 2.56 -20.58
N ALA A 19 6.84 2.78 -19.28
CA ALA A 19 7.41 4.02 -18.75
C ALA A 19 8.81 4.27 -19.34
N GLN A 20 9.65 3.24 -19.39
CA GLN A 20 10.98 3.33 -19.97
C GLN A 20 10.91 3.62 -21.48
N LYS A 21 10.05 2.92 -22.22
CA LYS A 21 9.87 3.08 -23.67
C LYS A 21 9.48 4.51 -24.07
N TYR A 22 8.65 5.17 -23.28
CA TYR A 22 8.15 6.51 -23.58
C TYR A 22 8.90 7.64 -22.85
N SER A 23 9.87 7.31 -22.00
CA SER A 23 10.79 8.30 -21.42
C SER A 23 11.74 8.86 -22.46
N THR A 24 12.09 10.13 -22.29
CA THR A 24 13.14 10.78 -23.08
C THR A 24 14.21 11.35 -22.15
N PRO A 25 15.41 11.71 -22.63
CA PRO A 25 16.44 12.36 -21.81
C PRO A 25 15.96 13.64 -21.12
N GLN A 26 15.00 14.35 -21.72
CA GLN A 26 14.44 15.59 -21.20
C GLN A 26 13.19 15.38 -20.35
N ASN A 27 12.54 14.22 -20.44
CA ASN A 27 11.30 13.93 -19.75
C ASN A 27 11.23 12.44 -19.34
N LYS A 28 11.77 12.13 -18.17
CA LYS A 28 11.66 10.79 -17.58
C LYS A 28 10.25 10.57 -17.04
N ILE A 29 9.65 9.44 -17.38
CA ILE A 29 8.40 8.97 -16.79
C ILE A 29 8.74 8.12 -15.57
N TYR A 30 8.39 8.60 -14.38
CA TYR A 30 8.58 7.88 -13.13
C TYR A 30 7.41 6.95 -12.86
N VAL A 31 7.71 5.75 -12.37
CA VAL A 31 6.71 4.79 -11.89
C VAL A 31 6.65 4.87 -10.36
N ILE A 32 5.52 5.37 -9.85
CA ILE A 32 5.24 5.45 -8.42
C ILE A 32 4.22 4.36 -8.08
N GLU A 33 4.67 3.34 -7.35
CA GLU A 33 3.81 2.23 -6.92
C GLU A 33 2.99 2.66 -5.69
N ASP A 34 1.66 2.66 -5.80
CA ASP A 34 0.79 2.67 -4.63
C ASP A 34 0.71 1.26 -4.06
N ALA A 35 1.57 0.99 -3.09
CA ALA A 35 1.67 -0.28 -2.38
C ALA A 35 0.95 -0.25 -1.02
N ALA A 36 0.01 0.69 -0.82
CA ALA A 36 -0.71 0.84 0.44
C ALA A 36 -1.48 -0.42 0.88
N HIS A 37 -1.72 -1.37 -0.04
CA HIS A 37 -2.36 -2.66 0.22
C HIS A 37 -1.40 -3.86 0.09
N SER A 38 -0.13 -3.64 -0.27
CA SER A 38 0.78 -4.70 -0.76
C SER A 38 2.01 -4.87 0.11
N PHE A 39 1.81 -5.23 1.39
CA PHE A 39 2.94 -5.52 2.26
C PHE A 39 2.67 -6.75 3.16
N PRO A 40 3.56 -7.75 3.12
CA PRO A 40 4.56 -8.00 2.08
C PRO A 40 3.91 -8.60 0.83
N SER A 41 4.46 -8.31 -0.34
CA SER A 41 3.98 -8.87 -1.61
C SER A 41 5.19 -9.32 -2.45
N PRO A 42 5.70 -10.54 -2.23
CA PRO A 42 6.86 -11.06 -2.93
C PRO A 42 6.50 -11.43 -4.37
N THR A 43 7.30 -10.95 -5.33
CA THR A 43 7.18 -11.27 -6.75
C THR A 43 8.50 -11.81 -7.31
N SER A 44 8.51 -12.28 -8.55
CA SER A 44 9.75 -12.68 -9.23
C SER A 44 10.72 -11.50 -9.48
N LEU A 45 10.27 -10.26 -9.34
CA LEU A 45 11.06 -9.04 -9.53
C LEU A 45 11.53 -8.41 -8.21
N GLY A 46 11.16 -8.99 -7.08
CA GLY A 46 11.33 -8.43 -5.75
C GLY A 46 9.99 -8.13 -5.08
N TYR A 47 9.97 -7.29 -4.07
CA TYR A 47 8.73 -6.92 -3.38
C TYR A 47 8.01 -5.80 -4.12
N ALA A 48 6.68 -5.90 -4.28
CA ALA A 48 5.86 -4.81 -4.76
C ALA A 48 6.05 -3.56 -3.87
N GLY A 49 6.11 -2.38 -4.49
CA GLY A 49 6.50 -1.13 -3.83
C GLY A 49 8.01 -0.88 -3.82
N ALA A 50 8.82 -1.81 -4.39
CA ALA A 50 10.26 -1.64 -4.54
C ALA A 50 10.76 -1.95 -5.96
N ILE A 51 9.85 -2.04 -6.93
CA ILE A 51 10.14 -2.41 -8.32
C ILE A 51 10.24 -1.16 -9.20
N GLY A 52 9.32 -0.22 -9.05
CA GLY A 52 9.33 1.07 -9.74
C GLY A 52 10.40 2.04 -9.22
N ASP A 53 10.25 3.31 -9.53
CA ASP A 53 11.17 4.36 -9.05
C ASP A 53 10.90 4.72 -7.58
N ILE A 54 9.63 4.73 -7.18
CA ILE A 54 9.17 5.06 -5.82
C ILE A 54 8.05 4.09 -5.45
N GLY A 55 8.07 3.59 -4.22
CA GLY A 55 6.97 2.84 -3.63
C GLY A 55 6.42 3.54 -2.40
N VAL A 56 5.10 3.51 -2.23
CA VAL A 56 4.40 4.17 -1.12
C VAL A 56 3.58 3.12 -0.36
N PHE A 57 3.89 2.95 0.93
CA PHE A 57 3.21 2.03 1.82
C PHE A 57 2.37 2.78 2.86
N SER A 58 1.28 2.16 3.29
CA SER A 58 0.44 2.64 4.38
C SER A 58 0.54 1.72 5.58
N PHE A 59 0.66 2.32 6.76
CA PHE A 59 0.62 1.62 8.05
C PHE A 59 -0.60 2.05 8.88
N TYR A 60 -1.66 2.48 8.19
CA TYR A 60 -2.94 2.76 8.83
C TYR A 60 -3.47 1.53 9.56
N VAL A 61 -4.33 1.72 10.56
CA VAL A 61 -4.78 0.67 11.49
C VAL A 61 -5.34 -0.59 10.83
N THR A 62 -5.94 -0.48 9.62
CA THR A 62 -6.55 -1.62 8.92
C THR A 62 -5.58 -2.39 8.01
N LYS A 63 -4.34 -1.91 7.84
CA LYS A 63 -3.37 -2.52 6.91
C LYS A 63 -2.82 -3.85 7.44
N THR A 64 -2.12 -4.58 6.58
CA THR A 64 -1.51 -5.89 6.93
C THR A 64 -0.53 -5.80 8.09
N ILE A 65 0.23 -4.72 8.17
CA ILE A 65 0.95 -4.27 9.36
C ILE A 65 0.55 -2.83 9.67
N THR A 66 0.62 -2.44 10.92
CA THR A 66 0.14 -1.12 11.33
C THR A 66 1.05 -0.44 12.36
N THR A 67 1.10 0.87 12.29
CA THR A 67 1.62 1.75 13.34
C THR A 67 0.51 2.63 13.93
N ALA A 68 -0.75 2.20 13.88
CA ALA A 68 -1.97 2.96 14.09
C ALA A 68 -2.17 4.00 12.96
N GLU A 69 -1.31 4.96 12.85
CA GLU A 69 -1.16 5.89 11.73
C GLU A 69 0.30 5.88 11.25
N GLY A 70 0.50 5.96 9.94
CA GLY A 70 1.83 6.02 9.37
C GLY A 70 1.91 5.51 7.94
N GLY A 71 3.11 5.57 7.41
CA GLY A 71 3.46 5.08 6.08
C GLY A 71 4.96 5.14 5.86
N MET A 72 5.37 4.62 4.74
CA MET A 72 6.76 4.64 4.30
C MET A 72 6.83 4.89 2.80
N VAL A 73 7.84 5.66 2.41
CA VAL A 73 8.20 5.84 0.99
C VAL A 73 9.57 5.22 0.78
N CYS A 74 9.69 4.38 -0.24
CA CYS A 74 10.93 3.71 -0.62
C CYS A 74 11.36 4.14 -2.03
N THR A 75 12.67 4.32 -2.22
CA THR A 75 13.28 4.56 -3.53
C THR A 75 14.73 4.09 -3.52
N ARG A 76 15.27 3.75 -4.71
CA ARG A 76 16.71 3.48 -4.90
C ARG A 76 17.50 4.72 -5.29
N ASP A 77 16.81 5.81 -5.60
CA ASP A 77 17.42 7.09 -5.97
C ASP A 77 17.73 7.90 -4.71
N ALA A 78 19.03 8.10 -4.42
CA ALA A 78 19.49 8.79 -3.24
C ALA A 78 19.08 10.27 -3.20
N GLU A 79 18.99 10.95 -4.36
CA GLU A 79 18.56 12.34 -4.42
C GLU A 79 17.07 12.47 -4.13
N LEU A 80 16.25 11.56 -4.66
CA LEU A 80 14.83 11.49 -4.30
C LEU A 80 14.65 11.19 -2.81
N ALA A 81 15.39 10.24 -2.25
CA ALA A 81 15.33 9.92 -0.83
C ALA A 81 15.68 11.12 0.04
N LYS A 82 16.76 11.83 -0.28
CA LYS A 82 17.16 13.07 0.39
C LYS A 82 16.09 14.14 0.28
N ARG A 83 15.55 14.37 -0.90
CA ARG A 83 14.49 15.34 -1.13
C ARG A 83 13.25 15.05 -0.30
N MET A 84 12.79 13.78 -0.30
CA MET A 84 11.64 13.36 0.50
C MET A 84 11.89 13.49 2.00
N THR A 85 13.12 13.22 2.48
CA THR A 85 13.50 13.41 3.89
C THR A 85 13.38 14.87 4.32
N VAL A 86 13.84 15.80 3.48
CA VAL A 86 13.67 17.24 3.70
C VAL A 86 12.20 17.64 3.70
N MET A 87 11.46 17.20 2.65
CA MET A 87 10.06 17.61 2.47
C MET A 87 9.12 17.10 3.56
N ARG A 88 9.37 15.90 4.12
CA ARG A 88 8.50 15.32 5.17
C ARG A 88 8.57 16.04 6.52
N LEU A 89 9.59 16.90 6.72
CA LEU A 89 9.78 17.63 7.98
C LEU A 89 10.07 19.11 7.71
N HIS A 90 9.04 19.86 7.39
CA HIS A 90 9.05 21.32 7.22
C HIS A 90 10.00 21.88 6.15
N GLY A 91 10.62 21.04 5.32
CA GLY A 91 11.66 21.49 4.39
C GLY A 91 13.00 21.84 5.04
N MET A 92 13.26 21.30 6.23
CA MET A 92 14.49 21.51 6.97
C MET A 92 15.66 20.78 6.32
N ASP A 93 16.80 21.42 6.17
CA ASP A 93 18.03 20.86 5.59
C ASP A 93 18.76 19.88 6.53
N ARG A 94 18.44 19.91 7.82
CA ARG A 94 19.00 19.04 8.86
C ARG A 94 17.93 18.31 9.65
N THR A 95 18.14 17.02 9.90
CA THR A 95 17.29 16.26 10.82
C THR A 95 17.57 16.66 12.28
N THR A 96 16.62 16.36 13.19
CA THR A 96 16.84 16.55 14.62
C THR A 96 18.07 15.77 15.12
N TRP A 97 18.28 14.55 14.59
CA TRP A 97 19.40 13.71 14.93
C TRP A 97 20.74 14.34 14.52
N ASP A 98 20.83 14.86 13.28
CA ASP A 98 22.05 15.51 12.77
C ASP A 98 22.45 16.73 13.61
N ARG A 99 21.47 17.43 14.19
CA ARG A 99 21.74 18.60 15.06
C ARG A 99 22.42 18.22 16.36
N TYR A 100 22.17 17.03 16.90
CA TYR A 100 22.69 16.60 18.19
C TYR A 100 23.90 15.67 18.09
N THR A 101 24.10 14.97 16.98
CA THR A 101 25.15 13.95 16.84
C THR A 101 26.31 14.35 15.93
N SER A 102 26.19 15.41 15.16
CA SER A 102 27.29 15.88 14.31
C SER A 102 28.42 16.52 15.15
N PRO A 103 29.71 16.40 14.73
CA PRO A 103 30.83 17.05 15.38
C PRO A 103 30.70 18.59 15.50
N ARG A 104 29.85 19.17 14.66
CA ARG A 104 29.40 20.55 14.74
C ARG A 104 27.98 20.57 15.28
N ALA A 105 27.78 20.17 16.53
CA ALA A 105 26.51 20.31 17.19
C ALA A 105 26.08 21.79 17.11
N SER A 106 25.16 22.06 16.19
CA SER A 106 24.64 23.40 15.95
C SER A 106 23.12 23.32 16.00
N TRP A 107 22.53 24.22 16.76
CA TRP A 107 21.07 24.44 16.74
C TRP A 107 20.59 25.05 15.42
N GLU A 108 21.54 25.55 14.60
CA GLU A 108 21.26 26.19 13.31
C GLU A 108 20.75 25.19 12.28
N TYR A 109 19.71 25.55 11.56
CA TYR A 109 19.15 24.87 10.41
C TYR A 109 18.48 25.89 9.51
N ASP A 110 18.36 25.54 8.21
CA ASP A 110 17.61 26.33 7.24
C ASP A 110 16.35 25.59 6.76
N ILE A 111 15.35 26.36 6.37
CA ILE A 111 14.15 25.88 5.64
C ILE A 111 14.41 26.12 4.17
N ILE A 112 14.84 25.07 3.45
CA ILE A 112 15.26 25.16 2.03
C ILE A 112 14.13 24.90 1.06
N ALA A 113 12.92 24.54 1.55
CA ALA A 113 11.74 24.31 0.73
C ALA A 113 10.45 24.43 1.58
N PRO A 114 9.30 24.74 0.98
CA PRO A 114 8.00 24.63 1.62
C PRO A 114 7.66 23.16 1.83
N GLY A 115 8.00 22.62 2.99
CA GLY A 115 7.80 21.22 3.33
C GLY A 115 6.53 20.96 4.11
N TYR A 116 6.32 19.68 4.48
CA TYR A 116 5.14 19.18 5.18
C TYR A 116 5.50 18.66 6.56
N LYS A 117 4.51 18.39 7.39
CA LYS A 117 4.67 17.72 8.68
C LYS A 117 4.19 16.27 8.54
N PHE A 118 5.03 15.40 7.94
CA PHE A 118 4.72 14.00 7.62
C PHE A 118 5.68 13.01 8.28
N ASN A 119 6.45 13.42 9.26
CA ASN A 119 7.34 12.51 9.99
C ASN A 119 6.56 11.52 10.86
N LEU A 120 6.99 10.28 10.86
CA LEU A 120 6.49 9.25 11.79
C LEU A 120 7.16 9.47 13.16
N PRO A 121 6.39 9.57 14.28
CA PRO A 121 6.94 9.62 15.62
C PRO A 121 7.64 8.31 16.01
N ASP A 122 8.72 8.38 16.82
CA ASP A 122 9.54 7.22 17.17
C ASP A 122 8.76 6.13 17.91
N VAL A 123 7.77 6.50 18.74
CA VAL A 123 6.88 5.54 19.42
C VAL A 123 6.12 4.68 18.40
N LEU A 124 5.59 5.29 17.33
CA LEU A 124 4.89 4.57 16.28
C LEU A 124 5.86 3.80 15.39
N ALA A 125 7.05 4.33 15.14
CA ALA A 125 8.12 3.63 14.44
C ALA A 125 8.55 2.37 15.20
N GLY A 126 8.69 2.44 16.52
CA GLY A 126 8.98 1.29 17.39
C GLY A 126 7.91 0.18 17.28
N LEU A 127 6.62 0.57 17.25
CA LEU A 127 5.54 -0.38 16.98
C LEU A 127 5.72 -1.01 15.59
N GLY A 128 6.08 -0.21 14.58
CA GLY A 128 6.33 -0.67 13.21
C GLY A 128 7.42 -1.73 13.14
N CYS A 129 8.51 -1.60 13.87
CA CYS A 129 9.58 -2.61 13.91
C CYS A 129 9.05 -3.98 14.32
N VAL A 130 8.29 -4.05 15.41
CA VAL A 130 7.68 -5.30 15.87
C VAL A 130 6.68 -5.88 14.86
N GLN A 131 5.95 -5.02 14.16
CA GLN A 131 4.99 -5.43 13.12
C GLN A 131 5.70 -5.99 11.88
N VAL A 132 6.83 -5.41 11.48
CA VAL A 132 7.65 -5.91 10.36
C VAL A 132 8.18 -7.31 10.65
N ASP A 133 8.65 -7.57 11.86
CA ASP A 133 9.13 -8.91 12.26
C ASP A 133 8.04 -9.99 12.15
N ARG A 134 6.77 -9.59 12.19
CA ARG A 134 5.61 -10.50 12.10
C ARG A 134 4.96 -10.51 10.71
N ALA A 135 5.43 -9.71 9.77
CA ALA A 135 4.77 -9.50 8.49
C ALA A 135 4.59 -10.80 7.69
N GLU A 136 5.63 -11.65 7.66
CA GLU A 136 5.56 -12.94 6.96
C GLU A 136 4.53 -13.90 7.57
N LEU A 137 4.44 -13.94 8.90
CA LEU A 137 3.42 -14.71 9.59
C LEU A 137 2.01 -14.26 9.19
N PHE A 138 1.76 -12.94 9.15
CA PHE A 138 0.48 -12.39 8.74
C PHE A 138 0.16 -12.68 7.28
N TYR A 139 1.16 -12.59 6.40
CA TYR A 139 1.02 -12.95 4.99
C TYR A 139 0.56 -14.39 4.81
N GLU A 140 1.23 -15.34 5.43
CA GLU A 140 0.89 -16.75 5.33
C GLU A 140 -0.49 -17.09 5.92
N GLN A 141 -0.88 -16.44 7.01
CA GLN A 141 -2.21 -16.61 7.59
C GLN A 141 -3.32 -16.09 6.66
N ARG A 142 -3.14 -14.90 6.06
CA ARG A 142 -4.08 -14.32 5.08
C ARG A 142 -4.20 -15.18 3.83
N LYS A 143 -3.08 -15.64 3.30
CA LYS A 143 -3.03 -16.54 2.15
C LYS A 143 -3.81 -17.83 2.39
N LYS A 144 -3.59 -18.50 3.53
CA LYS A 144 -4.34 -19.70 3.93
C LYS A 144 -5.85 -19.44 4.03
N LEU A 145 -6.24 -18.29 4.56
CA LEU A 145 -7.66 -17.91 4.66
C LEU A 145 -8.26 -17.66 3.28
N ALA A 146 -7.57 -16.92 2.40
CA ALA A 146 -8.00 -16.68 1.03
C ALA A 146 -8.16 -17.97 0.23
N GLN A 147 -7.23 -18.92 0.39
CA GLN A 147 -7.34 -20.25 -0.24
C GLN A 147 -8.59 -21.02 0.21
N LYS A 148 -8.95 -20.95 1.50
CA LYS A 148 -10.20 -21.54 1.99
C LYS A 148 -11.43 -20.87 1.37
N TYR A 149 -11.44 -19.54 1.28
CA TYR A 149 -12.52 -18.81 0.60
C TYR A 149 -12.61 -19.18 -0.88
N ASN A 150 -11.48 -19.25 -1.59
CA ASN A 150 -11.47 -19.66 -2.98
C ASN A 150 -12.04 -21.07 -3.18
N ALA A 151 -11.68 -22.03 -2.33
CA ALA A 151 -12.17 -23.41 -2.39
C ALA A 151 -13.69 -23.52 -2.18
N GLU A 152 -14.25 -22.72 -1.27
CA GLU A 152 -15.69 -22.75 -1.00
C GLU A 152 -16.49 -21.89 -2.00
N PHE A 153 -16.02 -20.69 -2.30
CA PHE A 153 -16.77 -19.76 -3.15
C PHE A 153 -16.69 -20.09 -4.64
N SER A 154 -15.69 -20.87 -5.08
CA SER A 154 -15.66 -21.41 -6.46
C SER A 154 -16.84 -22.31 -6.78
N LYS A 155 -17.55 -22.82 -5.79
CA LYS A 155 -18.75 -23.64 -5.93
C LYS A 155 -20.02 -22.80 -6.19
N LEU A 156 -19.92 -21.48 -6.04
CA LEU A 156 -21.04 -20.54 -6.11
C LEU A 156 -20.94 -19.74 -7.42
N ASP A 157 -21.87 -19.96 -8.31
CA ASP A 157 -21.86 -19.39 -9.66
C ASP A 157 -22.19 -17.89 -9.70
N PHE A 158 -22.73 -17.34 -8.61
CA PHE A 158 -23.02 -15.91 -8.44
C PHE A 158 -21.86 -15.11 -7.83
N ILE A 159 -20.73 -15.76 -7.53
CA ILE A 159 -19.52 -15.09 -7.02
C ILE A 159 -18.40 -15.16 -8.05
N GLN A 160 -17.87 -14.03 -8.40
CA GLN A 160 -16.60 -13.92 -9.10
C GLN A 160 -15.48 -13.76 -8.08
N LEU A 161 -14.55 -14.72 -8.04
CA LEU A 161 -13.41 -14.71 -7.14
C LEU A 161 -12.41 -13.59 -7.50
N PRO A 162 -11.68 -13.05 -6.51
CA PRO A 162 -10.56 -12.17 -6.78
C PRO A 162 -9.44 -12.91 -7.54
N PRO A 163 -8.62 -12.21 -8.33
CA PRO A 163 -7.46 -12.80 -8.96
C PRO A 163 -6.48 -13.34 -7.90
N ASP A 164 -5.97 -14.56 -8.11
CA ASP A 164 -4.91 -15.14 -7.28
C ASP A 164 -3.58 -15.01 -8.01
N THR A 165 -3.02 -13.80 -8.02
CA THR A 165 -1.72 -13.53 -8.63
C THR A 165 -0.58 -13.81 -7.67
N GLN A 166 0.59 -14.10 -8.21
CA GLN A 166 1.80 -14.28 -7.42
C GLN A 166 2.07 -13.02 -6.56
N GLY A 167 2.30 -13.23 -5.28
CA GLY A 167 2.61 -12.15 -4.33
C GLY A 167 1.41 -11.38 -3.81
N ASN A 168 0.17 -11.84 -4.06
CA ASN A 168 -1.00 -11.20 -3.49
C ASN A 168 -0.94 -11.24 -1.95
N SER A 169 -0.86 -10.08 -1.30
CA SER A 169 -0.81 -9.99 0.17
C SER A 169 -2.15 -10.24 0.85
N TRP A 170 -3.22 -10.35 0.08
CA TRP A 170 -4.57 -10.60 0.58
C TRP A 170 -4.99 -9.60 1.67
N HIS A 171 -4.63 -8.33 1.46
CA HIS A 171 -5.09 -7.27 2.36
C HIS A 171 -6.61 -7.22 2.45
N LEU A 172 -7.28 -7.32 1.29
CA LEU A 172 -8.73 -7.48 1.18
C LEU A 172 -9.03 -8.70 0.32
N TYR A 173 -10.10 -9.42 0.65
CA TYR A 173 -10.68 -10.45 -0.21
C TYR A 173 -11.82 -9.82 -1.02
N LEU A 174 -11.48 -9.26 -2.19
CA LEU A 174 -12.42 -8.58 -3.07
C LEU A 174 -13.17 -9.56 -3.96
N MET A 175 -14.22 -10.17 -3.46
CA MET A 175 -15.14 -10.91 -4.30
C MET A 175 -16.13 -9.98 -4.99
N ARG A 176 -16.58 -10.34 -6.18
CA ARG A 176 -17.64 -9.65 -6.89
C ARG A 176 -18.89 -10.52 -6.94
N ILE A 177 -20.04 -9.90 -6.75
CA ILE A 177 -21.33 -10.55 -6.96
C ILE A 177 -21.71 -10.39 -8.44
N VAL A 178 -22.24 -11.45 -9.04
CA VAL A 178 -22.84 -11.45 -10.38
C VAL A 178 -24.34 -11.19 -10.20
N PRO A 179 -24.82 -9.95 -10.39
CA PRO A 179 -26.20 -9.57 -10.03
C PRO A 179 -27.27 -10.40 -10.76
N GLU A 180 -27.01 -10.76 -12.01
CA GLU A 180 -27.92 -11.51 -12.87
C GLU A 180 -28.22 -12.92 -12.36
N LYS A 181 -27.37 -13.43 -11.47
CA LYS A 181 -27.51 -14.75 -10.84
C LYS A 181 -28.10 -14.69 -9.43
N LEU A 182 -28.38 -13.50 -8.92
CA LEU A 182 -29.00 -13.30 -7.62
C LEU A 182 -30.49 -12.95 -7.76
N LYS A 183 -31.28 -13.39 -6.78
CA LYS A 183 -32.71 -13.01 -6.67
C LYS A 183 -32.91 -11.74 -5.80
N ILE A 184 -31.83 -11.18 -5.31
CA ILE A 184 -31.80 -10.02 -4.42
C ILE A 184 -30.76 -9.02 -4.89
N THR A 185 -30.88 -7.76 -4.51
CA THR A 185 -29.90 -6.73 -4.80
C THR A 185 -28.62 -6.92 -4.00
N ARG A 186 -27.54 -6.23 -4.40
CA ARG A 186 -26.27 -6.20 -3.64
C ARG A 186 -26.49 -5.65 -2.22
N GLU A 187 -27.31 -4.62 -2.10
CA GLU A 187 -27.65 -3.96 -0.84
C GLU A 187 -28.40 -4.92 0.09
N GLU A 188 -29.36 -5.66 -0.44
CA GLU A 188 -30.09 -6.69 0.33
C GLU A 188 -29.18 -7.86 0.72
N PHE A 189 -28.25 -8.26 -0.16
CA PHE A 189 -27.23 -9.26 0.16
C PHE A 189 -26.36 -8.77 1.32
N ALA A 190 -25.84 -7.53 1.24
CA ALA A 190 -25.03 -6.92 2.28
C ALA A 190 -25.75 -6.89 3.63
N LYS A 191 -27.02 -6.46 3.63
CA LYS A 191 -27.86 -6.44 4.81
C LYS A 191 -28.04 -7.83 5.44
N LYS A 192 -28.32 -8.84 4.62
CA LYS A 192 -28.47 -10.24 5.09
C LYS A 192 -27.19 -10.82 5.68
N MET A 193 -26.00 -10.40 5.17
CA MET A 193 -24.72 -10.78 5.75
C MET A 193 -24.55 -10.16 7.15
N GLN A 194 -24.88 -8.87 7.29
CA GLN A 194 -24.83 -8.17 8.58
C GLN A 194 -25.81 -8.74 9.60
N GLU A 195 -27.04 -9.12 9.18
CA GLU A 195 -28.02 -9.81 10.04
C GLU A 195 -27.52 -11.16 10.55
N LYS A 196 -26.54 -11.76 9.89
CA LYS A 196 -25.83 -12.98 10.31
C LYS A 196 -24.52 -12.70 11.05
N GLU A 197 -24.30 -11.45 11.48
CA GLU A 197 -23.09 -11.01 12.17
C GLU A 197 -21.80 -11.16 11.34
N ILE A 198 -21.93 -11.21 10.01
CA ILE A 198 -20.78 -11.26 9.09
C ILE A 198 -20.46 -9.83 8.64
N GLY A 199 -19.31 -9.32 9.10
CA GLY A 199 -18.81 -8.01 8.71
C GLY A 199 -18.37 -8.00 7.25
N ILE A 200 -18.95 -7.09 6.50
CA ILE A 200 -18.57 -6.83 5.10
C ILE A 200 -18.44 -5.34 4.88
N SER A 201 -17.71 -4.96 3.84
CA SER A 201 -17.64 -3.58 3.36
C SER A 201 -17.68 -3.54 1.84
N VAL A 202 -18.11 -2.41 1.29
CA VAL A 202 -18.06 -2.13 -0.14
C VAL A 202 -16.96 -1.12 -0.39
N HIS A 203 -15.96 -1.49 -1.15
CA HIS A 203 -14.80 -0.66 -1.48
C HIS A 203 -14.87 -0.19 -2.94
N PHE A 204 -15.00 1.07 -3.24
CA PHE A 204 -15.44 2.29 -2.51
C PHE A 204 -16.48 2.99 -3.34
N ILE A 205 -17.07 4.08 -2.85
CA ILE A 205 -17.78 5.00 -3.74
C ILE A 205 -16.72 5.71 -4.59
N PRO A 206 -16.80 5.62 -5.94
CA PRO A 206 -15.84 6.31 -6.80
C PRO A 206 -15.88 7.83 -6.57
N LEU A 207 -14.72 8.49 -6.63
CA LEU A 207 -14.59 9.92 -6.33
C LEU A 207 -15.56 10.79 -7.16
N PHE A 208 -15.79 10.42 -8.42
CA PHE A 208 -16.70 11.13 -9.32
C PHE A 208 -18.21 10.98 -8.97
N ASN A 209 -18.54 10.14 -8.01
CA ASN A 209 -19.92 9.98 -7.49
C ASN A 209 -20.16 10.82 -6.23
N PHE A 210 -19.16 11.51 -5.70
CA PHE A 210 -19.37 12.49 -4.64
C PHE A 210 -19.84 13.82 -5.23
N THR A 211 -20.78 14.47 -4.52
CA THR A 211 -21.31 15.81 -4.86
C THR A 211 -20.40 16.92 -4.37
#